data_5bbc91a50b15a79e936dd1b3d37053d9
#
_entry.id   5bbc91a50b15a79e936dd1b3d37053d9
#
_cell.length_a   1.000
_cell.length_b   1.000
_cell.length_c   1.000
_cell.angle_alpha   90.00
_cell.angle_beta   90.00
_cell.angle_gamma   90.00
#
_symmetry.space_group_name_H-M   'P 1'
#
loop_
_entity.id
_entity.type
_entity.pdbx_description
1 polymer ?
#
loop_
_entity_poly.entity_id
_entity_poly.type
_entity_poly.pdbx_seq_one_letter_code
_entity_poly.pdbx_strand_id
1 'polypeptide(L)'
;VLFTVDPDTYKSDHNYLTFHWDYGDGTKTDTLMPIVPKPYPAGSWDTTFVARMTVSNVCDTVSYDTTITVFSAPKVSFALMHEWECSPVFLELQNTTTGNNCVFNWTFTNSRTGEVIGETDIRNPEHEFTTDEAATSYFITLRAENRCDVDEYTDTLLVKPRQISAHFTPLDNPYACVNQEILFRNNSTDTVSTILNTYWNFGDGSRDTVWSPRHKYDKQGTYLVKLKIDNGCGWDTISSPVIIYPLPHLEIKSEDYLCEADTFTFVVNSDQELKQVTWKLGDGQTGNKDSLRYVYEGYGTFPVTVIGVSAEINQCTDSVMKEVVVYNKPILTIEPVDTIQCSPYLYQPEITGEAYLMWDYGDRSGLTSAREHWYVNESDTVQRFRVMIYAETDKGCKSEYLRGVVVPNKPRALLD
;
A
#
# COMPACT_ATOMS: atom_id res chain seq x y z
N VAL A 1 -1.19 37.08 -62.54
CA VAL A 1 -1.82 37.32 -63.84
C VAL A 1 -0.97 38.32 -64.61
N LEU A 2 -0.80 38.08 -65.89
CA LEU A 2 -0.14 39.01 -66.79
C LEU A 2 -1.22 39.69 -67.65
N PHE A 3 -1.38 40.97 -67.46
CA PHE A 3 -2.28 41.75 -68.27
C PHE A 3 -1.52 42.25 -69.50
N THR A 4 -2.04 41.92 -70.67
CA THR A 4 -1.49 42.36 -71.95
C THR A 4 -2.58 42.95 -72.80
N VAL A 5 -2.29 44.01 -73.50
CA VAL A 5 -3.14 44.54 -74.52
C VAL A 5 -2.68 44.00 -75.86
N ASP A 6 -3.62 43.50 -76.69
CA ASP A 6 -3.29 43.01 -78.04
C ASP A 6 -2.79 44.17 -78.87
N PRO A 7 -1.55 44.09 -79.36
CA PRO A 7 -0.96 45.17 -80.14
C PRO A 7 -1.69 45.50 -81.49
N ASP A 8 -2.51 44.57 -81.98
CA ASP A 8 -3.32 44.79 -83.18
C ASP A 8 -4.58 45.63 -82.94
N THR A 9 -4.96 45.83 -81.64
CA THR A 9 -6.17 46.60 -81.28
C THR A 9 -5.92 48.09 -81.15
N TYR A 10 -4.66 48.57 -81.16
CA TYR A 10 -4.32 50.00 -81.18
C TYR A 10 -3.30 50.31 -82.23
N LYS A 11 -3.79 50.89 -83.38
CA LYS A 11 -2.96 51.29 -84.51
C LYS A 11 -2.51 52.76 -84.49
N SER A 12 -2.42 53.36 -83.30
CA SER A 12 -2.00 54.75 -83.12
C SER A 12 -0.61 54.84 -82.52
N ASP A 13 0.03 55.97 -82.71
CA ASP A 13 1.37 56.27 -82.25
C ASP A 13 1.40 56.15 -80.73
N HIS A 14 2.11 55.15 -80.18
CA HIS A 14 2.10 54.79 -78.76
C HIS A 14 2.53 55.92 -77.79
N ASN A 15 3.20 56.93 -78.30
CA ASN A 15 3.72 58.03 -77.47
C ASN A 15 2.69 58.92 -76.82
N TYR A 16 1.36 58.73 -77.12
CA TYR A 16 0.25 59.57 -76.59
C TYR A 16 -0.84 58.79 -75.91
N LEU A 17 -0.63 57.49 -75.63
CA LEU A 17 -1.59 56.65 -74.96
C LEU A 17 -1.21 56.47 -73.47
N THR A 18 -2.16 56.64 -72.61
CA THR A 18 -2.06 56.29 -71.18
C THR A 18 -2.97 55.11 -70.90
N PHE A 19 -2.41 54.08 -70.25
CA PHE A 19 -3.15 52.90 -69.80
C PHE A 19 -3.44 53.03 -68.31
N HIS A 20 -4.71 52.99 -67.92
CA HIS A 20 -5.20 53.01 -66.58
C HIS A 20 -5.81 51.64 -66.26
N TRP A 21 -5.20 50.97 -65.33
CA TRP A 21 -5.64 49.64 -64.89
C TRP A 21 -6.31 49.71 -63.48
N ASP A 22 -7.59 49.31 -63.38
CA ASP A 22 -8.27 48.98 -62.13
C ASP A 22 -8.37 47.48 -62.11
N TYR A 23 -7.69 46.85 -61.08
CA TYR A 23 -7.57 45.42 -61.06
C TYR A 23 -8.79 44.74 -60.30
N GLY A 24 -9.75 45.52 -59.83
CA GLY A 24 -10.92 45.04 -59.19
C GLY A 24 -10.67 44.52 -57.72
N ASP A 25 -9.41 44.59 -57.28
CA ASP A 25 -9.00 44.24 -55.93
C ASP A 25 -8.79 45.48 -55.02
N GLY A 26 -9.22 46.65 -55.53
CA GLY A 26 -9.03 47.94 -54.87
C GLY A 26 -7.70 48.60 -55.21
N THR A 27 -6.86 47.96 -55.99
CA THR A 27 -5.60 48.56 -56.50
C THR A 27 -5.72 49.04 -57.97
N LYS A 28 -5.02 50.10 -58.25
CA LYS A 28 -5.00 50.75 -59.62
C LYS A 28 -3.56 51.11 -59.99
N THR A 29 -3.29 51.13 -61.29
CA THR A 29 -1.98 51.50 -61.74
C THR A 29 -2.13 52.25 -63.11
N ASP A 30 -1.46 53.41 -63.24
CA ASP A 30 -1.29 54.15 -64.49
C ASP A 30 0.06 53.82 -65.06
N THR A 31 0.10 53.50 -66.32
CA THR A 31 1.33 53.12 -67.01
C THR A 31 1.31 53.52 -68.48
N LEU A 32 2.46 53.73 -69.02
CA LEU A 32 2.65 53.86 -70.50
C LEU A 32 2.93 52.51 -71.16
N MET A 33 3.02 51.43 -70.34
CA MET A 33 3.28 50.07 -70.81
C MET A 33 1.99 49.26 -70.93
N PRO A 34 1.77 48.57 -72.05
CA PRO A 34 0.59 47.74 -72.27
C PRO A 34 0.64 46.38 -71.57
N ILE A 35 1.70 46.11 -70.82
CA ILE A 35 1.92 44.82 -70.12
C ILE A 35 2.23 45.09 -68.68
N VAL A 36 1.40 44.59 -67.79
CA VAL A 36 1.57 44.73 -66.29
C VAL A 36 1.38 43.40 -65.61
N PRO A 37 2.39 42.91 -64.89
CA PRO A 37 2.20 41.74 -64.00
C PRO A 37 1.45 42.18 -62.75
N LYS A 38 0.41 41.44 -62.39
CA LYS A 38 -0.38 41.70 -61.20
C LYS A 38 -0.57 40.41 -60.38
N PRO A 39 -0.02 40.29 -59.17
CA PRO A 39 -0.41 39.24 -58.21
C PRO A 39 -1.78 39.55 -57.58
N TYR A 40 -2.61 38.55 -57.49
CA TYR A 40 -3.86 38.57 -56.68
C TYR A 40 -3.67 37.76 -55.47
N PRO A 41 -4.14 38.23 -54.29
CA PRO A 41 -4.09 37.43 -53.05
C PRO A 41 -5.04 36.23 -53.16
N ALA A 42 -4.57 35.06 -52.79
CA ALA A 42 -5.42 33.89 -52.63
C ALA A 42 -6.22 34.03 -51.32
N GLY A 43 -7.53 33.84 -51.40
CA GLY A 43 -8.44 33.78 -50.26
C GLY A 43 -8.73 32.33 -49.84
N SER A 44 -9.56 32.16 -48.83
CA SER A 44 -10.06 30.83 -48.40
C SER A 44 -11.10 30.24 -49.37
N TRP A 45 -11.59 31.04 -50.30
CA TRP A 45 -12.61 30.70 -51.31
C TRP A 45 -12.22 31.31 -52.64
N ASP A 46 -12.71 30.70 -53.73
CA ASP A 46 -12.54 31.28 -55.07
C ASP A 46 -13.11 32.70 -55.11
N THR A 47 -12.32 33.63 -55.60
CA THR A 47 -12.71 35.03 -55.67
C THR A 47 -12.60 35.52 -57.13
N THR A 48 -13.63 36.14 -57.60
CA THR A 48 -13.66 36.73 -58.94
C THR A 48 -13.47 38.25 -58.88
N PHE A 49 -12.49 38.73 -59.55
CA PHE A 49 -12.20 40.15 -59.71
C PHE A 49 -12.59 40.58 -61.09
N VAL A 50 -13.16 41.77 -61.21
CA VAL A 50 -13.40 42.42 -62.55
C VAL A 50 -12.30 43.44 -62.73
N ALA A 51 -11.34 43.09 -63.58
CA ALA A 51 -10.29 44.05 -64.00
C ALA A 51 -10.74 44.89 -65.17
N ARG A 52 -10.57 46.22 -65.05
CA ARG A 52 -10.89 47.18 -66.03
C ARG A 52 -9.62 47.82 -66.51
N MET A 53 -9.43 47.83 -67.83
CA MET A 53 -8.43 48.62 -68.51
C MET A 53 -9.10 49.81 -69.19
N THR A 54 -8.57 50.96 -68.94
CA THR A 54 -9.01 52.18 -69.63
C THR A 54 -7.79 52.75 -70.43
N VAL A 55 -7.96 52.93 -71.67
CA VAL A 55 -6.96 53.57 -72.55
C VAL A 55 -7.46 54.94 -72.93
N SER A 56 -6.63 55.96 -72.74
CA SER A 56 -6.98 57.32 -73.03
C SER A 56 -5.88 58.05 -73.85
N ASN A 57 -6.28 58.92 -74.67
CA ASN A 57 -5.45 59.90 -75.31
C ASN A 57 -6.15 61.28 -75.30
N VAL A 58 -5.59 62.27 -75.99
CA VAL A 58 -6.15 63.63 -76.04
C VAL A 58 -7.49 63.74 -76.76
N CYS A 59 -7.96 62.68 -77.45
CA CYS A 59 -9.19 62.70 -78.26
C CYS A 59 -10.32 61.89 -77.67
N ASP A 60 -10.00 60.71 -76.99
CA ASP A 60 -11.03 59.78 -76.56
C ASP A 60 -10.51 58.84 -75.41
N THR A 61 -11.44 58.16 -74.74
CA THR A 61 -11.20 57.20 -73.71
C THR A 61 -12.04 55.93 -73.92
N VAL A 62 -11.39 54.76 -73.99
CA VAL A 62 -12.05 53.47 -74.18
C VAL A 62 -11.74 52.53 -72.99
N SER A 63 -12.71 51.81 -72.49
CA SER A 63 -12.54 50.85 -71.41
C SER A 63 -12.92 49.45 -71.86
N TYR A 64 -12.22 48.47 -71.30
CA TYR A 64 -12.49 47.04 -71.41
C TYR A 64 -12.44 46.35 -70.11
N ASP A 65 -13.45 45.52 -69.79
CA ASP A 65 -13.55 44.75 -68.60
C ASP A 65 -13.26 43.26 -68.85
N THR A 66 -12.54 42.65 -67.94
CA THR A 66 -12.31 41.22 -67.98
C THR A 66 -12.45 40.61 -66.53
N THR A 67 -12.91 39.40 -66.46
CA THR A 67 -13.05 38.70 -65.19
C THR A 67 -11.87 37.79 -64.94
N ILE A 68 -11.36 37.82 -63.70
CA ILE A 68 -10.25 37.02 -63.28
C ILE A 68 -10.73 36.22 -62.03
N THR A 69 -10.76 34.90 -62.13
CA THR A 69 -11.06 34.05 -61.01
C THR A 69 -9.75 33.52 -60.38
N VAL A 70 -9.52 33.87 -59.13
CA VAL A 70 -8.44 33.37 -58.33
C VAL A 70 -8.99 32.19 -57.51
N PHE A 71 -8.45 31.02 -57.80
CA PHE A 71 -8.85 29.80 -57.07
C PHE A 71 -8.13 29.70 -55.75
N SER A 72 -8.82 29.23 -54.72
CA SER A 72 -8.25 28.96 -53.41
C SER A 72 -7.55 27.60 -53.40
N ALA A 73 -6.40 27.52 -52.73
CA ALA A 73 -5.80 26.23 -52.38
C ALA A 73 -6.67 25.51 -51.30
N PRO A 74 -6.69 24.20 -51.31
CA PRO A 74 -7.36 23.46 -50.23
C PRO A 74 -6.68 23.74 -48.90
N LYS A 75 -7.47 23.80 -47.80
CA LYS A 75 -6.98 23.75 -46.45
C LYS A 75 -7.79 22.65 -45.71
N VAL A 76 -7.13 21.51 -45.52
CA VAL A 76 -7.76 20.31 -45.00
C VAL A 76 -8.08 20.49 -43.54
N SER A 77 -9.28 20.09 -43.14
CA SER A 77 -9.74 20.06 -41.73
C SER A 77 -10.86 19.07 -41.56
N PHE A 78 -10.77 18.33 -40.51
CA PHE A 78 -11.85 17.55 -39.87
C PHE A 78 -11.56 17.44 -38.37
N ALA A 79 -12.51 16.96 -37.56
CA ALA A 79 -12.31 16.76 -36.15
C ALA A 79 -12.92 15.41 -35.71
N LEU A 80 -12.25 14.72 -34.81
CA LEU A 80 -12.81 13.61 -34.08
C LEU A 80 -13.50 14.15 -32.84
N MET A 81 -14.68 13.57 -32.47
CA MET A 81 -15.43 13.98 -31.26
C MET A 81 -14.73 13.54 -29.99
N HIS A 82 -14.02 12.40 -30.05
CA HIS A 82 -13.29 11.82 -28.91
C HIS A 82 -11.92 11.32 -29.37
N GLU A 83 -10.95 11.38 -28.47
CA GLU A 83 -9.62 10.85 -28.71
C GLU A 83 -9.57 9.31 -28.66
N TRP A 84 -10.56 8.69 -28.04
CA TRP A 84 -10.69 7.23 -27.95
C TRP A 84 -12.14 6.76 -27.95
N GLU A 85 -12.35 5.54 -28.43
CA GLU A 85 -13.65 4.86 -28.51
C GLU A 85 -13.54 3.36 -28.24
N CYS A 86 -14.67 2.70 -28.05
CA CYS A 86 -14.75 1.28 -27.76
C CYS A 86 -15.07 0.45 -29.03
N SER A 87 -14.31 -0.62 -29.25
CA SER A 87 -14.53 -1.56 -30.37
C SER A 87 -15.88 -2.29 -30.29
N PRO A 88 -16.62 -2.51 -31.37
CA PRO A 88 -16.50 -1.84 -32.65
C PRO A 88 -17.00 -0.40 -32.54
N VAL A 89 -16.39 0.52 -33.29
CA VAL A 89 -16.85 1.90 -33.38
C VAL A 89 -17.11 2.29 -34.83
N PHE A 90 -18.27 2.89 -35.05
CA PHE A 90 -18.66 3.48 -36.32
C PHE A 90 -18.53 4.98 -36.21
N LEU A 91 -17.67 5.58 -37.02
CA LEU A 91 -17.51 7.04 -37.08
C LEU A 91 -18.05 7.59 -38.42
N GLU A 92 -18.89 8.63 -38.30
CA GLU A 92 -19.27 9.49 -39.39
C GLU A 92 -18.34 10.70 -39.38
N LEU A 93 -17.48 10.80 -40.39
CA LEU A 93 -16.44 11.81 -40.47
C LEU A 93 -16.98 13.06 -41.20
N GLN A 94 -16.82 14.22 -40.57
CA GLN A 94 -17.26 15.49 -41.14
C GLN A 94 -16.09 16.26 -41.74
N ASN A 95 -16.05 16.33 -43.02
CA ASN A 95 -15.04 17.08 -43.75
C ASN A 95 -15.37 18.59 -43.74
N THR A 96 -14.55 19.36 -43.04
CA THR A 96 -14.66 20.84 -42.94
C THR A 96 -13.62 21.57 -43.78
N THR A 97 -12.97 20.86 -44.72
CA THR A 97 -11.98 21.43 -45.66
C THR A 97 -12.52 22.64 -46.41
N THR A 98 -11.76 23.71 -46.42
CA THR A 98 -12.01 24.90 -47.25
C THR A 98 -11.27 24.80 -48.59
N GLY A 99 -11.75 25.50 -49.59
CA GLY A 99 -11.27 25.45 -50.98
C GLY A 99 -12.33 24.84 -51.89
N ASN A 100 -12.42 25.34 -53.14
CA ASN A 100 -13.42 24.91 -54.12
C ASN A 100 -12.84 23.83 -55.04
N ASN A 101 -13.77 23.00 -55.57
CA ASN A 101 -13.44 21.99 -56.58
C ASN A 101 -12.34 21.01 -56.09
N CYS A 102 -12.32 20.68 -54.79
CA CYS A 102 -11.40 19.70 -54.23
C CYS A 102 -11.88 18.29 -54.51
N VAL A 103 -10.95 17.41 -54.85
CA VAL A 103 -11.09 15.97 -54.81
C VAL A 103 -10.56 15.52 -53.44
N PHE A 104 -11.28 14.62 -52.79
CA PHE A 104 -10.93 14.13 -51.46
C PHE A 104 -10.47 12.67 -51.53
N ASN A 105 -9.52 12.32 -50.69
CA ASN A 105 -9.17 10.93 -50.41
C ASN A 105 -8.93 10.76 -48.91
N TRP A 106 -9.73 9.88 -48.30
CA TRP A 106 -9.54 9.43 -46.92
C TRP A 106 -8.77 8.13 -46.91
N THR A 107 -7.79 8.03 -46.01
CA THR A 107 -7.03 6.80 -45.77
C THR A 107 -7.07 6.48 -44.32
N PHE A 108 -7.45 5.23 -44.01
CA PHE A 108 -7.50 4.69 -42.63
C PHE A 108 -6.39 3.67 -42.45
N THR A 109 -5.47 3.93 -41.53
CA THR A 109 -4.27 3.12 -41.36
C THR A 109 -4.16 2.61 -39.91
N ASN A 110 -3.90 1.31 -39.75
CA ASN A 110 -3.53 0.77 -38.44
C ASN A 110 -2.11 1.24 -38.09
N SER A 111 -1.96 2.04 -37.03
CA SER A 111 -0.68 2.68 -36.70
C SER A 111 0.39 1.67 -36.26
N ARG A 112 0.02 0.49 -35.79
CA ARG A 112 0.93 -0.55 -35.32
C ARG A 112 1.51 -1.39 -36.46
N THR A 113 0.67 -1.74 -37.43
CA THR A 113 1.09 -2.58 -38.57
C THR A 113 1.49 -1.77 -39.79
N GLY A 114 1.06 -0.51 -39.89
CA GLY A 114 1.16 0.31 -41.08
C GLY A 114 0.22 -0.11 -42.21
N GLU A 115 -0.71 -1.03 -41.93
CA GLU A 115 -1.65 -1.52 -42.92
C GLU A 115 -2.77 -0.50 -43.16
N VAL A 116 -3.07 -0.22 -44.42
CA VAL A 116 -4.24 0.55 -44.83
C VAL A 116 -5.47 -0.37 -44.78
N ILE A 117 -6.39 -0.06 -43.86
CA ILE A 117 -7.61 -0.84 -43.63
C ILE A 117 -8.81 -0.34 -44.44
N GLY A 118 -8.70 0.82 -45.03
CA GLY A 118 -9.73 1.38 -45.91
C GLY A 118 -9.30 2.69 -46.59
N GLU A 119 -9.89 2.95 -47.75
CA GLU A 119 -9.75 4.19 -48.47
C GLU A 119 -11.10 4.58 -49.08
N THR A 120 -11.38 5.88 -49.21
CA THR A 120 -12.60 6.39 -49.84
C THR A 120 -12.45 7.84 -50.30
N ASP A 121 -13.13 8.19 -51.41
CA ASP A 121 -13.24 9.52 -51.93
C ASP A 121 -14.55 10.25 -51.53
N ILE A 122 -15.38 9.60 -50.74
CA ILE A 122 -16.62 10.20 -50.21
C ILE A 122 -16.26 11.40 -49.32
N ARG A 123 -16.95 12.52 -49.52
CA ARG A 123 -16.66 13.76 -48.76
C ARG A 123 -16.80 13.57 -47.23
N ASN A 124 -17.88 12.96 -46.80
CA ASN A 124 -18.18 12.62 -45.39
C ASN A 124 -18.41 11.12 -45.29
N PRO A 125 -17.37 10.33 -45.11
CA PRO A 125 -17.49 8.88 -45.07
C PRO A 125 -17.90 8.40 -43.69
N GLU A 126 -18.49 7.20 -43.67
CA GLU A 126 -18.61 6.36 -42.50
C GLU A 126 -17.54 5.26 -42.53
N HIS A 127 -16.91 4.98 -41.42
CA HIS A 127 -15.96 3.87 -41.30
C HIS A 127 -16.07 3.15 -39.97
N GLU A 128 -15.93 1.83 -39.98
CA GLU A 128 -15.90 0.97 -38.81
C GLU A 128 -14.45 0.65 -38.41
N PHE A 129 -14.11 0.91 -37.15
CA PHE A 129 -12.83 0.53 -36.56
C PHE A 129 -13.04 -0.55 -35.53
N THR A 130 -12.26 -1.65 -35.57
CA THR A 130 -12.39 -2.78 -34.68
C THR A 130 -11.05 -3.18 -34.09
N THR A 131 -11.07 -3.63 -32.85
CA THR A 131 -9.93 -4.30 -32.20
C THR A 131 -10.43 -5.35 -31.23
N ASP A 132 -9.80 -6.52 -31.19
CA ASP A 132 -10.25 -7.67 -30.37
C ASP A 132 -9.33 -7.91 -29.16
N GLU A 133 -8.03 -7.78 -29.32
CA GLU A 133 -7.05 -8.22 -28.31
C GLU A 133 -6.33 -7.08 -27.61
N ALA A 134 -6.12 -5.95 -28.28
CA ALA A 134 -5.35 -4.85 -27.75
C ALA A 134 -5.87 -3.48 -28.20
N ALA A 135 -5.73 -2.46 -27.38
CA ALA A 135 -5.99 -1.09 -27.82
C ALA A 135 -5.13 -0.77 -29.04
N THR A 136 -5.78 -0.31 -30.09
CA THR A 136 -5.14 -0.04 -31.38
C THR A 136 -5.40 1.40 -31.78
N SER A 137 -4.33 2.11 -32.13
CA SER A 137 -4.45 3.45 -32.71
C SER A 137 -4.61 3.36 -34.22
N TYR A 138 -5.48 4.18 -34.74
CA TYR A 138 -5.70 4.32 -36.17
C TYR A 138 -5.37 5.75 -36.59
N PHE A 139 -4.60 5.89 -37.66
CA PHE A 139 -4.41 7.16 -38.33
C PHE A 139 -5.53 7.36 -39.32
N ILE A 140 -6.22 8.48 -39.21
CA ILE A 140 -7.27 8.93 -40.13
C ILE A 140 -6.68 10.12 -40.90
N THR A 141 -6.39 9.91 -42.15
CA THR A 141 -5.76 10.90 -43.02
C THR A 141 -6.75 11.38 -44.06
N LEU A 142 -6.97 12.69 -44.17
CA LEU A 142 -7.69 13.32 -45.24
C LEU A 142 -6.72 14.09 -46.10
N ARG A 143 -6.71 13.76 -47.40
CA ARG A 143 -6.00 14.50 -48.43
C ARG A 143 -7.02 15.19 -49.32
N ALA A 144 -6.83 16.47 -49.58
CA ALA A 144 -7.61 17.24 -50.53
C ALA A 144 -6.70 17.85 -51.61
N GLU A 145 -7.13 17.77 -52.86
CA GLU A 145 -6.41 18.26 -54.00
C GLU A 145 -7.33 19.06 -54.91
N ASN A 146 -6.87 20.18 -55.42
CA ASN A 146 -7.49 20.92 -56.53
C ASN A 146 -6.41 21.38 -57.53
N ARG A 147 -6.79 22.15 -58.55
CA ARG A 147 -5.84 22.66 -59.58
C ARG A 147 -4.73 23.54 -59.00
N CYS A 148 -4.85 24.04 -57.78
CA CYS A 148 -3.91 24.99 -57.19
C CYS A 148 -2.87 24.31 -56.34
N ASP A 149 -3.27 23.34 -55.52
CA ASP A 149 -2.39 22.70 -54.53
C ASP A 149 -3.00 21.43 -53.97
N VAL A 150 -2.23 20.75 -53.11
CA VAL A 150 -2.59 19.57 -52.30
C VAL A 150 -2.35 19.89 -50.85
N ASP A 151 -3.28 19.55 -49.99
CA ASP A 151 -3.12 19.62 -48.55
C ASP A 151 -3.57 18.30 -47.87
N GLU A 152 -2.99 18.00 -46.74
CA GLU A 152 -3.23 16.74 -46.01
C GLU A 152 -3.22 16.99 -44.52
N TYR A 153 -4.14 16.35 -43.80
CA TYR A 153 -4.21 16.37 -42.35
C TYR A 153 -4.50 14.97 -41.82
N THR A 154 -3.78 14.59 -40.76
CA THR A 154 -3.92 13.30 -40.08
C THR A 154 -4.28 13.51 -38.61
N ASP A 155 -5.29 12.80 -38.14
CA ASP A 155 -5.65 12.71 -36.74
C ASP A 155 -5.60 11.24 -36.27
N THR A 156 -5.58 11.02 -34.96
CA THR A 156 -5.39 9.69 -34.39
C THR A 156 -6.56 9.30 -33.52
N LEU A 157 -7.17 8.16 -33.81
CA LEU A 157 -8.22 7.53 -33.01
C LEU A 157 -7.65 6.33 -32.26
N LEU A 158 -7.78 6.30 -30.92
CA LEU A 158 -7.49 5.12 -30.11
C LEU A 158 -8.75 4.27 -29.93
N VAL A 159 -8.76 3.04 -30.44
CA VAL A 159 -9.85 2.06 -30.26
C VAL A 159 -9.45 1.05 -29.21
N LYS A 160 -10.26 0.92 -28.16
CA LYS A 160 -10.03 0.02 -27.03
C LYS A 160 -10.87 -1.24 -27.16
N PRO A 161 -10.34 -2.43 -26.83
CA PRO A 161 -11.11 -3.67 -26.80
C PRO A 161 -12.12 -3.63 -25.64
N ARG A 162 -13.24 -4.31 -25.81
CA ARG A 162 -14.21 -4.54 -24.73
C ARG A 162 -13.80 -5.68 -23.81
N GLN A 163 -13.02 -6.63 -24.33
CA GLN A 163 -12.56 -7.78 -23.58
C GLN A 163 -11.37 -7.43 -22.70
N ILE A 164 -11.52 -7.70 -21.40
CA ILE A 164 -10.49 -7.64 -20.38
C ILE A 164 -10.62 -8.91 -19.52
N SER A 165 -9.55 -9.33 -18.87
CA SER A 165 -9.56 -10.52 -18.01
C SER A 165 -9.13 -10.16 -16.60
N ALA A 166 -10.06 -10.32 -15.66
CA ALA A 166 -9.80 -10.17 -14.23
C ALA A 166 -9.03 -11.38 -13.71
N HIS A 167 -7.92 -11.14 -13.05
CA HIS A 167 -7.16 -12.15 -12.35
C HIS A 167 -6.46 -11.59 -11.12
N PHE A 168 -6.47 -12.33 -10.01
CA PHE A 168 -5.67 -11.97 -8.83
C PHE A 168 -5.20 -13.21 -8.08
N THR A 169 -4.14 -13.05 -7.32
CA THR A 169 -3.65 -14.05 -6.38
C THR A 169 -3.45 -13.40 -5.00
N PRO A 170 -3.88 -14.04 -3.91
CA PRO A 170 -3.34 -13.72 -2.60
C PRO A 170 -1.85 -14.02 -2.60
N LEU A 171 -0.98 -13.09 -2.18
CA LEU A 171 0.46 -13.19 -2.45
C LEU A 171 1.14 -14.38 -1.79
N ASP A 172 0.71 -14.76 -0.59
CA ASP A 172 1.47 -15.69 0.23
C ASP A 172 0.76 -17.02 0.49
N ASN A 173 -0.53 -17.06 0.46
CA ASN A 173 -1.35 -18.26 0.64
C ASN A 173 -2.84 -17.85 0.66
N PRO A 174 -3.78 -18.64 0.15
CA PRO A 174 -5.21 -18.38 0.40
C PRO A 174 -5.60 -18.57 1.88
N TYR A 175 -4.64 -18.82 2.74
CA TYR A 175 -4.79 -19.08 4.17
C TYR A 175 -4.00 -18.04 4.96
N ALA A 176 -4.63 -17.43 5.96
CA ALA A 176 -3.99 -16.47 6.85
C ALA A 176 -4.55 -16.58 8.27
N CYS A 177 -3.90 -15.94 9.22
CA CYS A 177 -4.39 -15.82 10.58
C CYS A 177 -5.18 -14.52 10.78
N VAL A 178 -6.05 -14.49 11.77
CA VAL A 178 -6.72 -13.26 12.21
C VAL A 178 -5.68 -12.14 12.43
N ASN A 179 -6.01 -10.93 11.95
CA ASN A 179 -5.15 -9.74 11.98
C ASN A 179 -3.85 -9.82 11.17
N GLN A 180 -3.60 -10.89 10.44
CA GLN A 180 -2.49 -10.97 9.52
C GLN A 180 -2.77 -10.12 8.27
N GLU A 181 -1.78 -9.36 7.81
CA GLU A 181 -1.89 -8.57 6.59
C GLU A 181 -1.68 -9.44 5.36
N ILE A 182 -2.65 -9.42 4.44
CA ILE A 182 -2.63 -10.15 3.17
C ILE A 182 -2.48 -9.15 2.04
N LEU A 183 -1.53 -9.36 1.14
CA LEU A 183 -1.40 -8.59 -0.09
C LEU A 183 -2.17 -9.32 -1.22
N PHE A 184 -3.13 -8.64 -1.81
CA PHE A 184 -3.86 -9.11 -2.98
C PHE A 184 -3.20 -8.56 -4.24
N ARG A 185 -2.46 -9.41 -4.94
CA ARG A 185 -1.82 -9.02 -6.19
C ARG A 185 -2.82 -9.09 -7.34
N ASN A 186 -3.08 -7.95 -7.97
CA ASN A 186 -3.84 -7.90 -9.20
C ASN A 186 -2.94 -8.34 -10.35
N ASN A 187 -3.29 -9.47 -10.97
CA ASN A 187 -2.61 -10.04 -12.14
C ASN A 187 -3.52 -9.97 -13.38
N SER A 188 -4.55 -9.11 -13.34
CA SER A 188 -5.43 -8.89 -14.48
C SER A 188 -4.62 -8.46 -15.68
N THR A 189 -4.91 -9.06 -16.81
CA THR A 189 -4.22 -8.76 -18.05
C THR A 189 -5.10 -7.87 -18.92
N ASP A 190 -4.53 -6.74 -19.27
CA ASP A 190 -4.84 -6.00 -20.46
C ASP A 190 -3.52 -5.80 -21.21
N THR A 191 -3.50 -6.11 -22.47
CA THR A 191 -2.26 -6.09 -23.26
C THR A 191 -1.65 -4.69 -23.44
N VAL A 192 -2.34 -3.61 -23.00
CA VAL A 192 -1.91 -2.23 -23.21
C VAL A 192 -2.17 -1.29 -22.01
N SER A 193 -2.33 -1.78 -20.81
CA SER A 193 -2.56 -0.95 -19.60
C SER A 193 -3.78 0.00 -19.71
N THR A 194 -4.87 -0.47 -20.28
CA THR A 194 -6.11 0.32 -20.43
C THR A 194 -7.09 0.14 -19.28
N ILE A 195 -6.76 -0.68 -18.29
CA ILE A 195 -7.58 -0.82 -17.10
C ILE A 195 -7.59 0.51 -16.36
N LEU A 196 -8.76 1.15 -16.31
CA LEU A 196 -8.96 2.45 -15.67
C LEU A 196 -9.27 2.32 -14.19
N ASN A 197 -10.07 1.32 -13.82
CA ASN A 197 -10.59 1.17 -12.47
C ASN A 197 -10.46 -0.25 -11.99
N THR A 198 -10.15 -0.39 -10.71
CA THR A 198 -10.19 -1.64 -9.95
C THR A 198 -11.13 -1.48 -8.76
N TYR A 199 -11.94 -2.48 -8.49
CA TYR A 199 -12.87 -2.51 -7.36
C TYR A 199 -12.74 -3.82 -6.63
N TRP A 200 -12.27 -3.74 -5.40
CA TRP A 200 -12.13 -4.87 -4.50
C TRP A 200 -13.29 -4.92 -3.52
N ASN A 201 -13.77 -6.13 -3.25
CA ASN A 201 -14.67 -6.45 -2.14
C ASN A 201 -14.07 -7.66 -1.43
N PHE A 202 -13.67 -7.49 -0.18
CA PHE A 202 -12.97 -8.53 0.59
C PHE A 202 -13.90 -9.55 1.25
N GLY A 203 -15.23 -9.39 1.12
CA GLY A 203 -16.21 -10.33 1.64
C GLY A 203 -16.60 -10.12 3.10
N ASP A 204 -15.95 -9.20 3.81
CA ASP A 204 -16.21 -8.79 5.20
C ASP A 204 -16.99 -7.47 5.28
N GLY A 205 -17.36 -6.89 4.14
CA GLY A 205 -17.99 -5.59 4.00
C GLY A 205 -17.05 -4.47 3.62
N SER A 206 -15.75 -4.66 3.72
CA SER A 206 -14.73 -3.70 3.31
C SER A 206 -14.48 -3.72 1.80
N ARG A 207 -13.98 -2.60 1.27
CA ARG A 207 -13.73 -2.39 -0.17
C ARG A 207 -12.47 -1.56 -0.37
N ASP A 208 -11.86 -1.69 -1.54
CA ASP A 208 -10.70 -0.90 -1.97
C ASP A 208 -10.72 -0.68 -3.49
N THR A 209 -9.94 0.29 -3.96
CA THR A 209 -9.74 0.61 -5.38
C THR A 209 -8.27 0.64 -5.79
N VAL A 210 -7.37 0.38 -4.87
CA VAL A 210 -5.93 0.30 -5.13
C VAL A 210 -5.65 -0.90 -6.04
N TRP A 211 -4.69 -0.78 -6.95
CA TRP A 211 -4.35 -1.86 -7.90
C TRP A 211 -4.05 -3.19 -7.23
N SER A 212 -3.21 -3.19 -6.21
CA SER A 212 -2.86 -4.38 -5.42
C SER A 212 -2.94 -4.05 -3.93
N PRO A 213 -4.13 -4.14 -3.32
CA PRO A 213 -4.36 -3.70 -1.95
C PRO A 213 -3.82 -4.69 -0.92
N ARG A 214 -3.63 -4.19 0.30
CA ARG A 214 -3.40 -4.99 1.50
C ARG A 214 -4.65 -4.97 2.36
N HIS A 215 -5.00 -6.14 2.93
CA HIS A 215 -6.17 -6.26 3.78
C HIS A 215 -5.92 -7.18 4.98
N LYS A 216 -6.63 -6.90 6.10
CA LYS A 216 -6.62 -7.70 7.33
C LYS A 216 -8.04 -8.07 7.70
N TYR A 217 -8.21 -9.31 8.15
CA TYR A 217 -9.49 -9.78 8.69
C TYR A 217 -9.41 -9.87 10.22
N ASP A 218 -10.37 -9.29 10.92
CA ASP A 218 -10.46 -9.27 12.38
C ASP A 218 -11.14 -10.50 12.98
N LYS A 219 -11.74 -11.36 12.16
CA LYS A 219 -12.42 -12.58 12.55
C LYS A 219 -12.05 -13.76 11.67
N GLN A 220 -12.05 -14.94 12.27
CA GLN A 220 -11.93 -16.19 11.53
C GLN A 220 -13.11 -16.41 10.59
N GLY A 221 -12.88 -17.08 9.47
CA GLY A 221 -13.93 -17.40 8.51
C GLY A 221 -13.42 -17.62 7.11
N THR A 222 -14.34 -17.94 6.22
CA THR A 222 -14.07 -18.01 4.77
C THR A 222 -14.67 -16.78 4.12
N TYR A 223 -13.85 -15.96 3.50
CA TYR A 223 -14.24 -14.73 2.84
C TYR A 223 -14.13 -14.88 1.34
N LEU A 224 -15.20 -14.56 0.60
CA LEU A 224 -15.18 -14.58 -0.86
C LEU A 224 -14.71 -13.21 -1.36
N VAL A 225 -13.43 -13.12 -1.68
CA VAL A 225 -12.82 -11.90 -2.23
C VAL A 225 -13.20 -11.77 -3.70
N LYS A 226 -13.64 -10.59 -4.10
CA LYS A 226 -14.01 -10.24 -5.48
C LYS A 226 -13.20 -9.09 -5.99
N LEU A 227 -12.64 -9.25 -7.18
CA LEU A 227 -12.04 -8.16 -7.96
C LEU A 227 -12.92 -7.91 -9.17
N LYS A 228 -13.32 -6.65 -9.38
CA LYS A 228 -13.87 -6.15 -10.63
C LYS A 228 -12.87 -5.17 -11.23
N ILE A 229 -12.62 -5.31 -12.52
CA ILE A 229 -11.80 -4.38 -13.31
C ILE A 229 -12.66 -3.76 -14.42
N ASP A 230 -12.29 -2.56 -14.85
CA ASP A 230 -13.04 -1.77 -15.84
C ASP A 230 -12.03 -0.98 -16.70
N ASN A 231 -12.14 -1.07 -18.03
CA ASN A 231 -11.33 -0.31 -18.98
C ASN A 231 -12.11 0.83 -19.68
N GLY A 232 -13.33 1.13 -19.19
CA GLY A 232 -14.23 2.11 -19.80
C GLY A 232 -15.05 1.58 -20.96
N CYS A 233 -14.67 0.43 -21.52
CA CYS A 233 -15.39 -0.23 -22.62
C CYS A 233 -16.12 -1.50 -22.19
N GLY A 234 -15.63 -2.13 -21.13
CA GLY A 234 -16.19 -3.31 -20.54
C GLY A 234 -15.66 -3.52 -19.12
N TRP A 235 -16.18 -4.52 -18.45
CA TRP A 235 -15.74 -4.93 -17.13
C TRP A 235 -15.67 -6.46 -17.06
N ASP A 236 -14.80 -6.95 -16.18
CA ASP A 236 -14.73 -8.35 -15.82
C ASP A 236 -14.60 -8.51 -14.31
N THR A 237 -14.97 -9.68 -13.81
CA THR A 237 -15.02 -9.97 -12.39
C THR A 237 -14.53 -11.36 -12.10
N ILE A 238 -13.62 -11.49 -11.14
CA ILE A 238 -13.20 -12.77 -10.59
C ILE A 238 -13.45 -12.81 -9.09
N SER A 239 -13.69 -13.99 -8.53
CA SER A 239 -13.78 -14.20 -7.09
C SER A 239 -13.01 -15.44 -6.66
N SER A 240 -12.37 -15.35 -5.49
CA SER A 240 -11.61 -16.45 -4.88
C SER A 240 -11.84 -16.48 -3.37
N PRO A 241 -11.97 -17.66 -2.75
CA PRO A 241 -12.07 -17.76 -1.30
C PRO A 241 -10.72 -17.54 -0.64
N VAL A 242 -10.75 -16.85 0.51
CA VAL A 242 -9.63 -16.73 1.45
C VAL A 242 -10.10 -17.26 2.80
N ILE A 243 -9.31 -18.13 3.43
CA ILE A 243 -9.62 -18.74 4.71
C ILE A 243 -8.79 -18.11 5.81
N ILE A 244 -9.45 -17.55 6.80
CA ILE A 244 -8.83 -16.91 7.95
C ILE A 244 -8.99 -17.81 9.16
N TYR A 245 -7.86 -18.24 9.73
CA TYR A 245 -7.80 -19.11 10.89
C TYR A 245 -7.74 -18.30 12.20
N PRO A 246 -8.31 -18.81 13.29
CA PRO A 246 -8.19 -18.18 14.58
C PRO A 246 -6.76 -18.24 15.12
N LEU A 247 -6.40 -17.29 15.96
CA LEU A 247 -5.23 -17.40 16.83
C LEU A 247 -5.52 -18.41 17.94
N PRO A 248 -4.53 -19.16 18.45
CA PRO A 248 -4.72 -19.99 19.64
C PRO A 248 -4.97 -19.11 20.86
N HIS A 249 -6.03 -19.37 21.61
CA HIS A 249 -6.27 -18.67 22.86
C HIS A 249 -5.43 -19.32 23.98
N LEU A 250 -4.44 -18.60 24.49
CA LEU A 250 -3.47 -19.09 25.45
C LEU A 250 -3.77 -18.59 26.87
N GLU A 251 -3.62 -19.46 27.87
CA GLU A 251 -3.70 -19.14 29.31
C GLU A 251 -2.50 -19.75 30.02
N ILE A 252 -1.82 -18.96 30.88
CA ILE A 252 -0.77 -19.45 31.78
C ILE A 252 -1.38 -19.85 33.11
N LYS A 253 -1.33 -21.12 33.45
CA LYS A 253 -1.61 -21.62 34.81
C LYS A 253 -0.32 -21.79 35.57
N SER A 254 -0.21 -21.08 36.66
CA SER A 254 0.88 -21.16 37.63
C SER A 254 0.44 -20.53 38.94
N GLU A 255 1.21 -20.74 40.01
CA GLU A 255 1.16 -19.95 41.21
C GLU A 255 1.41 -18.46 40.87
N ASP A 256 0.79 -17.53 41.63
CA ASP A 256 1.01 -16.09 41.43
C ASP A 256 2.29 -15.63 42.12
N TYR A 257 2.63 -16.28 43.26
CA TYR A 257 3.88 -16.03 43.96
C TYR A 257 4.36 -17.29 44.68
N LEU A 258 5.65 -17.38 44.90
CA LEU A 258 6.33 -18.38 45.75
C LEU A 258 7.51 -17.71 46.47
N CYS A 259 8.14 -18.47 47.34
CA CYS A 259 9.33 -18.04 48.03
C CYS A 259 10.59 -18.44 47.25
N GLU A 260 11.68 -17.74 47.52
CA GLU A 260 13.00 -18.06 46.95
C GLU A 260 13.34 -19.55 47.15
N ALA A 261 13.90 -20.15 46.07
CA ALA A 261 14.20 -21.58 45.95
C ALA A 261 12.99 -22.53 45.89
N ASP A 262 11.75 -22.02 45.88
CA ASP A 262 10.57 -22.85 45.61
C ASP A 262 10.40 -23.07 44.11
N THR A 263 9.71 -24.14 43.72
CA THR A 263 9.54 -24.53 42.33
C THR A 263 8.20 -24.08 41.77
N PHE A 264 8.18 -23.16 40.82
CA PHE A 264 6.99 -22.87 40.04
C PHE A 264 6.66 -23.99 39.05
N THR A 265 5.39 -24.20 38.85
CA THR A 265 4.88 -25.11 37.82
C THR A 265 4.06 -24.31 36.84
N PHE A 266 4.63 -24.04 35.64
CA PHE A 266 3.95 -23.38 34.56
C PHE A 266 3.30 -24.40 33.62
N VAL A 267 2.03 -24.21 33.32
CA VAL A 267 1.27 -25.01 32.35
C VAL A 267 0.58 -24.06 31.37
N VAL A 268 0.73 -24.27 30.06
CA VAL A 268 -0.05 -23.57 29.05
C VAL A 268 -1.34 -24.33 28.78
N ASN A 269 -2.45 -23.63 28.86
CA ASN A 269 -3.73 -24.10 28.34
C ASN A 269 -3.99 -23.40 27.01
N SER A 270 -4.56 -24.12 26.04
CA SER A 270 -4.98 -23.60 24.75
C SER A 270 -6.30 -24.21 24.35
N ASP A 271 -7.11 -23.46 23.60
CA ASP A 271 -8.36 -23.95 22.97
C ASP A 271 -8.10 -24.73 21.67
N GLN A 272 -6.84 -24.73 21.21
CA GLN A 272 -6.37 -25.44 20.01
C GLN A 272 -5.18 -26.34 20.37
N GLU A 273 -4.95 -27.36 19.54
CA GLU A 273 -3.71 -28.13 19.61
C GLU A 273 -2.53 -27.25 19.19
N LEU A 274 -1.46 -27.29 19.98
CA LEU A 274 -0.24 -26.52 19.71
C LEU A 274 0.83 -27.42 19.11
N LYS A 275 1.39 -26.99 17.98
CA LYS A 275 2.55 -27.63 17.36
C LYS A 275 3.86 -27.27 18.08
N GLN A 276 3.92 -26.07 18.63
CA GLN A 276 5.09 -25.56 19.33
C GLN A 276 4.69 -24.64 20.46
N VAL A 277 5.39 -24.76 21.57
CA VAL A 277 5.30 -23.88 22.75
C VAL A 277 6.69 -23.31 23.02
N THR A 278 6.76 -22.03 23.33
CA THR A 278 8.01 -21.36 23.74
C THR A 278 7.73 -20.46 24.94
N TRP A 279 8.41 -20.75 26.05
CA TRP A 279 8.38 -19.94 27.26
C TRP A 279 9.55 -18.96 27.29
N LYS A 280 9.29 -17.76 27.79
CA LYS A 280 10.28 -16.77 28.23
C LYS A 280 9.99 -16.48 29.71
N LEU A 281 10.92 -16.77 30.62
CA LEU A 281 10.67 -16.78 32.05
C LEU A 281 10.96 -15.45 32.76
N GLY A 282 11.37 -14.41 32.01
CA GLY A 282 11.58 -13.07 32.53
C GLY A 282 12.97 -12.81 33.10
N ASP A 283 13.76 -13.86 33.34
CA ASP A 283 15.15 -13.82 33.80
C ASP A 283 16.17 -14.16 32.68
N GLY A 284 15.68 -14.27 31.43
CA GLY A 284 16.49 -14.65 30.27
C GLY A 284 16.46 -16.14 29.93
N GLN A 285 15.89 -16.98 30.81
CA GLN A 285 15.72 -18.40 30.53
C GLN A 285 14.49 -18.69 29.69
N THR A 286 14.51 -19.83 28.99
CA THR A 286 13.45 -20.26 28.07
C THR A 286 13.09 -21.73 28.26
N GLY A 287 11.88 -22.10 27.81
CA GLY A 287 11.43 -23.50 27.81
C GLY A 287 10.59 -23.79 26.56
N ASN A 288 10.32 -25.08 26.29
CA ASN A 288 9.64 -25.52 25.06
C ASN A 288 8.65 -26.68 25.26
N LYS A 289 8.17 -26.88 26.48
CA LYS A 289 7.20 -27.93 26.82
C LYS A 289 5.88 -27.31 27.27
N ASP A 290 4.78 -28.02 27.09
CA ASP A 290 3.45 -27.58 27.54
C ASP A 290 3.36 -27.41 29.08
N SER A 291 4.22 -28.12 29.80
CA SER A 291 4.39 -27.95 31.25
C SER A 291 5.88 -27.83 31.57
N LEU A 292 6.21 -26.83 32.41
CA LEU A 292 7.57 -26.47 32.77
C LEU A 292 7.65 -26.30 34.31
N ARG A 293 8.64 -26.95 34.97
CA ARG A 293 8.99 -26.69 36.35
C ARG A 293 10.25 -25.83 36.37
N TYR A 294 10.21 -24.74 37.16
CA TYR A 294 11.30 -23.77 37.20
C TYR A 294 11.53 -23.20 38.60
N VAL A 295 12.78 -22.98 38.93
CA VAL A 295 13.21 -22.32 40.20
C VAL A 295 14.00 -21.08 39.78
N TYR A 296 13.56 -19.91 40.25
CA TYR A 296 14.27 -18.66 40.03
C TYR A 296 15.48 -18.52 40.94
N GLU A 297 16.57 -18.03 40.38
CA GLU A 297 17.74 -17.61 41.15
C GLU A 297 17.54 -16.19 41.65
N GLY A 298 17.13 -16.03 42.92
CA GLY A 298 16.84 -14.75 43.56
C GLY A 298 15.35 -14.42 43.65
N TYR A 299 15.06 -13.21 44.09
CA TYR A 299 13.70 -12.72 44.35
C TYR A 299 13.39 -11.50 43.44
N GLY A 300 12.10 -11.26 43.22
CA GLY A 300 11.61 -10.17 42.37
C GLY A 300 10.34 -10.52 41.62
N THR A 301 9.94 -9.64 40.70
CA THR A 301 8.82 -9.87 39.78
C THR A 301 9.36 -10.27 38.40
N PHE A 302 8.84 -11.37 37.89
CA PHE A 302 9.26 -11.93 36.60
C PHE A 302 8.10 -11.98 35.61
N PRO A 303 8.20 -11.30 34.44
CA PRO A 303 7.20 -11.38 33.39
C PRO A 303 7.37 -12.67 32.58
N VAL A 304 6.55 -13.65 32.86
CA VAL A 304 6.53 -14.95 32.17
C VAL A 304 5.66 -14.83 30.93
N THR A 305 6.23 -15.08 29.76
CA THR A 305 5.51 -15.07 28.48
C THR A 305 5.53 -16.48 27.88
N VAL A 306 4.36 -16.94 27.42
CA VAL A 306 4.27 -18.14 26.59
C VAL A 306 3.85 -17.73 25.18
N ILE A 307 4.51 -18.31 24.19
CA ILE A 307 4.21 -18.17 22.78
C ILE A 307 3.79 -19.55 22.28
N GLY A 308 2.58 -19.64 21.73
CA GLY A 308 2.05 -20.87 21.16
C GLY A 308 1.84 -20.76 19.66
N VAL A 309 2.21 -21.81 18.93
CA VAL A 309 1.97 -21.96 17.48
C VAL A 309 0.96 -23.07 17.32
N SER A 310 -0.19 -22.79 16.66
CA SER A 310 -1.23 -23.79 16.41
C SER A 310 -0.74 -24.92 15.50
N ALA A 311 -1.31 -26.11 15.67
CA ALA A 311 -1.02 -27.26 14.80
C ALA A 311 -1.69 -27.19 13.44
N GLU A 312 -2.62 -26.22 13.24
CA GLU A 312 -3.30 -25.97 11.97
C GLU A 312 -2.32 -25.63 10.83
N ILE A 313 -2.77 -25.78 9.60
CA ILE A 313 -1.92 -25.63 8.38
C ILE A 313 -1.16 -24.31 8.35
N ASN A 314 -1.73 -23.23 8.86
CA ASN A 314 -1.10 -21.89 8.84
C ASN A 314 -0.19 -21.59 10.01
N GLN A 315 -0.18 -22.43 11.03
CA GLN A 315 0.67 -22.23 12.21
C GLN A 315 0.49 -20.82 12.83
N CYS A 316 -0.77 -20.47 13.09
CA CYS A 316 -1.09 -19.18 13.73
C CYS A 316 -0.44 -19.09 15.10
N THR A 317 0.14 -17.94 15.39
CA THR A 317 0.93 -17.70 16.59
C THR A 317 0.29 -16.64 17.44
N ASP A 318 0.15 -16.92 18.73
CA ASP A 318 -0.25 -15.94 19.75
C ASP A 318 0.65 -16.03 20.96
N SER A 319 0.55 -15.06 21.85
CA SER A 319 1.33 -15.01 23.09
C SER A 319 0.54 -14.37 24.21
N VAL A 320 0.74 -14.89 25.42
CA VAL A 320 0.18 -14.32 26.64
C VAL A 320 1.28 -14.14 27.67
N MET A 321 1.18 -13.11 28.50
CA MET A 321 2.11 -12.80 29.58
C MET A 321 1.38 -12.85 30.93
N LYS A 322 2.07 -13.38 31.93
CA LYS A 322 1.67 -13.36 33.34
C LYS A 322 2.88 -12.94 34.17
N GLU A 323 2.67 -12.04 35.13
CA GLU A 323 3.68 -11.72 36.13
C GLU A 323 3.60 -12.70 37.29
N VAL A 324 4.74 -13.23 37.73
CA VAL A 324 4.90 -14.02 38.94
C VAL A 324 5.89 -13.35 39.87
N VAL A 325 5.66 -13.52 41.19
CA VAL A 325 6.48 -12.88 42.21
C VAL A 325 7.23 -13.93 43.02
N VAL A 326 8.54 -13.76 43.13
CA VAL A 326 9.37 -14.54 44.05
C VAL A 326 9.71 -13.67 45.25
N TYR A 327 9.22 -14.04 46.41
CA TYR A 327 9.53 -13.36 47.67
C TYR A 327 10.80 -13.92 48.28
N ASN A 328 11.61 -13.03 48.86
CA ASN A 328 12.80 -13.43 49.58
C ASN A 328 12.42 -14.17 50.89
N LYS A 329 13.22 -15.14 51.27
CA LYS A 329 13.14 -15.74 52.61
C LYS A 329 13.67 -14.77 53.65
N PRO A 330 13.14 -14.82 54.89
CA PRO A 330 13.61 -13.92 55.93
C PRO A 330 15.10 -14.17 56.21
N ILE A 331 15.87 -13.08 56.24
CA ILE A 331 17.30 -13.09 56.59
C ILE A 331 17.41 -12.45 57.96
N LEU A 332 17.87 -13.23 58.92
CA LEU A 332 18.10 -12.75 60.29
C LEU A 332 19.60 -12.68 60.57
N THR A 333 20.00 -11.58 61.16
CA THR A 333 21.29 -11.49 61.81
C THR A 333 21.08 -11.68 63.29
N ILE A 334 21.72 -12.71 63.82
CA ILE A 334 21.63 -13.08 65.23
C ILE A 334 23.01 -12.79 65.84
N GLU A 335 23.06 -11.79 66.73
CA GLU A 335 24.30 -11.43 67.41
C GLU A 335 24.81 -12.58 68.24
N PRO A 336 26.13 -12.82 68.24
CA PRO A 336 26.72 -13.87 69.05
C PRO A 336 26.52 -13.56 70.56
N VAL A 337 25.85 -14.45 71.26
CA VAL A 337 25.80 -14.46 72.73
C VAL A 337 26.76 -15.54 73.23
N ASP A 338 27.26 -15.37 74.46
CA ASP A 338 28.02 -16.43 75.07
C ASP A 338 27.16 -17.70 75.19
N THR A 339 27.52 -18.69 74.40
CA THR A 339 26.77 -19.97 74.33
C THR A 339 27.11 -20.93 75.44
N ILE A 340 28.04 -20.55 76.28
CA ILE A 340 28.44 -21.32 77.47
C ILE A 340 28.32 -20.41 78.68
N GLN A 341 27.32 -20.59 79.53
CA GLN A 341 27.04 -19.77 80.67
C GLN A 341 26.63 -20.62 81.84
N CYS A 342 26.98 -20.17 83.07
CA CYS A 342 26.58 -20.87 84.30
C CYS A 342 25.08 -20.76 84.57
N SER A 343 24.53 -21.84 85.15
CA SER A 343 23.13 -21.91 85.56
C SER A 343 22.85 -21.02 86.80
N PRO A 344 21.71 -20.31 86.88
CA PRO A 344 20.74 -20.11 85.78
C PRO A 344 21.25 -19.13 84.68
N TYR A 345 20.98 -19.46 83.42
CA TYR A 345 21.42 -18.70 82.30
C TYR A 345 20.22 -18.09 81.52
N LEU A 346 20.19 -16.76 81.41
CA LEU A 346 19.21 -16.08 80.56
C LEU A 346 19.77 -15.99 79.13
N TYR A 347 19.19 -16.76 78.20
CA TYR A 347 19.48 -16.68 76.79
C TYR A 347 18.56 -15.63 76.16
N GLN A 348 19.13 -14.53 75.72
CA GLN A 348 18.42 -13.38 75.16
C GLN A 348 19.27 -12.77 73.98
N PRO A 349 19.27 -13.42 72.79
CA PRO A 349 20.05 -12.92 71.68
C PRO A 349 19.41 -11.68 71.10
N GLU A 350 20.26 -10.71 70.63
CA GLU A 350 19.81 -9.62 69.78
C GLU A 350 19.61 -10.14 68.37
N ILE A 351 18.45 -9.84 67.78
CA ILE A 351 18.10 -10.25 66.45
C ILE A 351 17.67 -9.03 65.65
N THR A 352 18.27 -8.87 64.46
CA THR A 352 17.88 -7.90 63.48
C THR A 352 17.36 -8.62 62.24
N GLY A 353 16.33 -8.04 61.59
CA GLY A 353 15.60 -8.59 60.44
C GLY A 353 14.10 -8.52 60.65
N GLU A 354 13.36 -8.41 59.57
CA GLU A 354 11.89 -8.33 59.61
C GLU A 354 11.27 -9.71 59.39
N ALA A 355 10.75 -10.31 60.47
CA ALA A 355 10.02 -11.58 60.40
C ALA A 355 9.21 -11.82 61.67
N TYR A 356 8.20 -12.64 61.56
CA TYR A 356 7.53 -13.25 62.74
C TYR A 356 8.43 -14.38 63.23
N LEU A 357 8.76 -14.37 64.55
CA LEU A 357 9.68 -15.32 65.12
C LEU A 357 8.97 -16.26 66.06
N MET A 358 9.27 -17.57 65.95
CA MET A 358 8.91 -18.62 66.92
C MET A 358 10.18 -19.36 67.33
N TRP A 359 10.25 -19.75 68.61
CA TRP A 359 11.43 -20.33 69.19
C TRP A 359 11.10 -21.71 69.76
N ASP A 360 12.00 -22.67 69.49
CA ASP A 360 12.11 -23.91 70.26
C ASP A 360 13.47 -23.87 70.97
N TYR A 361 13.45 -23.73 72.24
CA TYR A 361 14.65 -23.64 73.08
C TYR A 361 15.35 -24.97 73.30
N GLY A 362 14.77 -26.09 72.84
CA GLY A 362 15.39 -27.41 72.85
C GLY A 362 15.40 -28.11 74.22
N ASP A 363 14.68 -27.56 75.18
CA ASP A 363 14.54 -28.07 76.52
C ASP A 363 13.19 -28.72 76.80
N ARG A 364 12.37 -28.94 75.77
CA ARG A 364 11.02 -29.46 75.74
C ARG A 364 9.95 -28.48 76.29
N SER A 365 10.27 -27.20 76.41
CA SER A 365 9.31 -26.15 76.78
C SER A 365 8.27 -25.88 75.70
N GLY A 366 8.51 -26.37 74.47
CA GLY A 366 7.66 -26.15 73.26
C GLY A 366 7.95 -24.90 72.57
N LEU A 367 7.17 -24.65 71.45
CA LEU A 367 7.27 -23.45 70.63
C LEU A 367 6.71 -22.21 71.28
N THR A 368 7.43 -21.09 71.28
CA THR A 368 7.03 -19.84 71.89
C THR A 368 7.46 -18.63 71.01
N SER A 369 6.75 -17.53 71.17
CA SER A 369 7.15 -16.22 70.58
C SER A 369 8.03 -15.38 71.52
N ALA A 370 8.27 -15.87 72.73
CA ALA A 370 9.14 -15.21 73.73
C ALA A 370 10.59 -15.22 73.22
N ARG A 371 11.24 -14.06 73.23
CA ARG A 371 12.63 -13.86 72.73
C ARG A 371 13.69 -14.10 73.76
N GLU A 372 13.27 -14.43 74.98
CA GLU A 372 14.15 -14.73 76.10
C GLU A 372 13.76 -16.07 76.82
N HIS A 373 14.76 -16.78 77.32
CA HIS A 373 14.55 -18.07 77.94
C HIS A 373 15.57 -18.34 79.03
N TRP A 374 15.12 -18.86 80.18
CA TRP A 374 15.98 -19.24 81.26
C TRP A 374 16.31 -20.74 81.22
N TYR A 375 17.61 -21.03 81.12
CA TYR A 375 18.12 -22.38 81.24
C TYR A 375 18.57 -22.61 82.72
N VAL A 376 18.02 -23.61 83.33
CA VAL A 376 18.40 -24.02 84.65
C VAL A 376 18.97 -25.44 84.55
N ASN A 377 20.24 -25.64 84.96
CA ASN A 377 20.86 -26.96 85.04
C ASN A 377 21.07 -27.35 86.48
N GLU A 378 20.22 -28.25 86.94
CA GLU A 378 20.32 -28.82 88.29
C GLU A 378 21.04 -30.19 88.31
N SER A 379 21.48 -30.69 87.18
CA SER A 379 22.16 -31.96 87.00
C SER A 379 23.66 -31.86 87.29
N ASP A 380 24.30 -33.02 87.50
CA ASP A 380 25.75 -33.15 87.77
C ASP A 380 26.56 -33.16 86.41
N THR A 381 25.88 -32.96 85.29
CA THR A 381 26.49 -33.00 83.96
C THR A 381 26.22 -31.71 83.11
N VAL A 382 27.09 -31.44 82.21
CA VAL A 382 26.88 -30.32 81.25
C VAL A 382 25.70 -30.61 80.33
N GLN A 383 24.74 -29.69 80.32
CA GLN A 383 23.60 -29.77 79.41
C GLN A 383 23.84 -28.96 78.14
N ARG A 384 23.37 -29.49 76.98
CA ARG A 384 23.47 -28.89 75.68
C ARG A 384 22.09 -28.81 75.07
N PHE A 385 21.72 -27.60 74.65
CA PHE A 385 20.43 -27.34 74.06
C PHE A 385 20.63 -26.91 72.63
N ARG A 386 19.70 -27.29 71.73
CA ARG A 386 19.61 -26.84 70.33
C ARG A 386 18.44 -25.86 70.23
N VAL A 387 18.73 -24.58 70.09
CA VAL A 387 17.74 -23.54 69.91
C VAL A 387 17.43 -23.43 68.42
N MET A 388 16.20 -23.72 68.03
CA MET A 388 15.66 -23.51 66.74
C MET A 388 14.88 -22.22 66.69
N ILE A 389 15.16 -21.33 65.72
CA ILE A 389 14.46 -20.09 65.50
C ILE A 389 13.80 -20.21 64.13
N TYR A 390 12.47 -20.19 64.11
CA TYR A 390 11.64 -20.20 62.93
C TYR A 390 11.25 -18.76 62.58
N ALA A 391 11.65 -18.32 61.43
CA ALA A 391 11.32 -16.99 60.94
C ALA A 391 10.34 -17.10 59.78
N GLU A 392 9.28 -16.29 59.78
CA GLU A 392 8.28 -16.25 58.71
C GLU A 392 7.98 -14.80 58.33
N THR A 393 7.98 -14.51 57.03
CA THR A 393 7.58 -13.19 56.51
C THR A 393 6.05 -13.06 56.47
N ASP A 394 5.54 -11.85 56.21
CA ASP A 394 4.11 -11.57 55.97
C ASP A 394 3.54 -12.30 54.72
N LYS A 395 4.39 -12.78 53.84
CA LYS A 395 4.06 -13.57 52.64
C LYS A 395 4.17 -15.08 52.89
N GLY A 396 4.47 -15.51 54.10
CA GLY A 396 4.58 -16.91 54.47
C GLY A 396 5.91 -17.58 54.13
N CYS A 397 6.93 -16.80 53.72
CA CYS A 397 8.26 -17.36 53.46
C CYS A 397 9.00 -17.66 54.75
N LYS A 398 9.61 -18.85 54.84
CA LYS A 398 10.17 -19.40 56.08
C LYS A 398 11.67 -19.62 55.97
N SER A 399 12.36 -19.36 57.07
CA SER A 399 13.75 -19.74 57.30
C SER A 399 13.91 -20.32 58.70
N GLU A 400 14.86 -21.19 58.86
CA GLU A 400 15.21 -21.82 60.13
C GLU A 400 16.65 -21.52 60.48
N TYR A 401 16.89 -21.16 61.74
CA TYR A 401 18.22 -20.86 62.25
C TYR A 401 18.48 -21.75 63.48
N LEU A 402 19.64 -22.37 63.50
CA LEU A 402 20.07 -23.25 64.60
C LEU A 402 21.17 -22.58 65.43
N ARG A 403 21.04 -22.59 66.76
CA ARG A 403 22.05 -22.16 67.71
C ARG A 403 22.25 -23.21 68.76
N GLY A 404 23.45 -23.34 69.31
CA GLY A 404 23.77 -24.21 70.39
C GLY A 404 23.92 -23.44 71.73
N VAL A 405 23.36 -23.90 72.74
CA VAL A 405 23.53 -23.33 74.07
C VAL A 405 24.07 -24.44 75.02
N VAL A 406 25.09 -24.10 75.79
CA VAL A 406 25.73 -25.04 76.77
C VAL A 406 25.66 -24.45 78.13
N VAL A 407 25.05 -25.23 79.08
CA VAL A 407 24.91 -24.83 80.50
C VAL A 407 25.67 -25.80 81.34
N PRO A 408 26.85 -25.45 81.80
CA PRO A 408 27.63 -26.29 82.69
C PRO A 408 26.90 -26.56 84.03
N ASN A 409 27.19 -27.65 84.68
CA ASN A 409 26.78 -27.94 85.99
C ASN A 409 27.47 -27.05 87.04
N LYS A 410 26.83 -26.83 88.18
CA LYS A 410 27.47 -26.13 89.30
C LYS A 410 28.60 -26.97 89.84
N PRO A 411 29.77 -26.37 90.06
CA PRO A 411 30.84 -27.11 90.70
C PRO A 411 30.43 -27.51 92.17
N ARG A 412 30.63 -28.73 92.49
CA ARG A 412 30.46 -29.23 93.89
C ARG A 412 31.84 -29.39 94.54
N ALA A 413 32.05 -28.70 95.58
CA ALA A 413 33.18 -28.97 96.47
C ALA A 413 32.82 -30.15 97.39
N LEU A 414 33.49 -31.27 97.27
CA LEU A 414 33.50 -32.33 98.24
C LEU A 414 34.64 -32.00 99.22
N LEU A 415 34.30 -31.71 100.42
CA LEU A 415 35.27 -31.70 101.54
C LEU A 415 35.20 -33.08 102.15
N ASP A 416 36.30 -33.89 102.09
CA ASP A 416 36.49 -35.11 102.81
C ASP A 416 36.76 -34.85 104.32
#